data_a7722729a24003859a72eefc641e3482
#
_entry.id   a7722729a24003859a72eefc641e3482
#
_cell.length_a   1.000
_cell.length_b   1.000
_cell.length_c   1.000
_cell.angle_alpha   90.00
_cell.angle_beta   90.00
_cell.angle_gamma   90.00
#
_symmetry.space_group_name_H-M   'P 1'
#
loop_
_entity.id
_entity.type
_entity.pdbx_description
1 polymer ?
#
loop_
_entity_poly.entity_id
_entity_poly.type
_entity_poly.pdbx_seq_one_letter_code
_entity_poly.pdbx_strand_id
1 'polypeptide(L)'
;MLSRILGLVRETLIARAFGASEMTDAFNVAFRLPNLLRRLFAEGAFSQAFVPILSESNTKFGPERSKQIINVVSTLLFWSLLLVVFLGVIFTPFLVLFVASGFKNQGTFELSVVLTRIMFPYIGFISMVSLAAGILNSNKRFMIPAFTPVLLNLGMIVGALYIAPQLSIPIYGLAIGVMVGGVLQLLLQVPALLKIGMLPQIGITYNAVKSAMRDPDAKRVLKLMGPAVFAVSVSQISLIINTNIASHLATGSVSWLTYADRLMEFPTALLGVAVGTVLLPSLSKANAAADYEQAGKLINWGIRLTFLIATPAAIALFIFGEPLATSLYHYGKFSSHDVAMTTVALQAYGVGLIGLILIKVLAPGFYARQDIKTPVKIGLFVLAITQISNYIFVPYLQHTGLALSIGIGACINALLLWIGLYRRGVMQYGEQQWGRFFLRLAIGVGMFGAVLHFGANYHHWIDLQVNPLSRIFLMMGWGTCAVVVYFFTLWIIGFKFKEFLRHSH
;
A
#
# COMPACT_ATOMS: atom_id res chain seq x y z
N MET A 1 -12.79 1.54 4.21
CA MET A 1 -13.23 0.13 4.39
C MET A 1 -13.72 -0.46 3.08
N LEU A 2 -14.77 0.08 2.44
CA LEU A 2 -15.38 -0.47 1.21
C LEU A 2 -14.36 -0.77 0.09
N SER A 3 -13.47 0.18 -0.23
CA SER A 3 -12.44 -0.01 -1.27
C SER A 3 -11.48 -1.17 -0.99
N ARG A 4 -11.18 -1.49 0.28
CA ARG A 4 -10.31 -2.62 0.64
C ARG A 4 -11.01 -3.96 0.45
N ILE A 5 -12.28 -4.03 0.84
CA ILE A 5 -13.11 -5.23 0.61
C ILE A 5 -13.24 -5.48 -0.89
N LEU A 6 -13.59 -4.46 -1.67
CA LEU A 6 -13.65 -4.57 -3.13
C LEU A 6 -12.29 -4.90 -3.75
N GLY A 7 -11.19 -4.42 -3.17
CA GLY A 7 -9.84 -4.80 -3.58
C GLY A 7 -9.58 -6.29 -3.39
N LEU A 8 -10.00 -6.87 -2.27
CA LEU A 8 -9.87 -8.31 -2.02
C LEU A 8 -10.76 -9.13 -2.98
N VAL A 9 -12.02 -8.72 -3.14
CA VAL A 9 -12.94 -9.36 -4.11
C VAL A 9 -12.36 -9.33 -5.52
N ARG A 10 -11.80 -8.20 -5.94
CA ARG A 10 -11.12 -8.07 -7.23
C ARG A 10 -9.97 -9.07 -7.37
N GLU A 11 -9.07 -9.17 -6.38
CA GLU A 11 -7.94 -10.11 -6.43
C GLU A 11 -8.42 -11.57 -6.48
N THR A 12 -9.46 -11.92 -5.70
CA THR A 12 -10.08 -13.25 -5.77
C THR A 12 -10.63 -13.56 -7.17
N LEU A 13 -11.29 -12.59 -7.80
CA LEU A 13 -11.83 -12.77 -9.15
C LEU A 13 -10.72 -12.86 -10.21
N ILE A 14 -9.65 -12.08 -10.08
CA ILE A 14 -8.48 -12.16 -10.95
C ILE A 14 -7.80 -13.53 -10.79
N ALA A 15 -7.56 -13.98 -9.56
CA ALA A 15 -7.01 -15.29 -9.27
C ALA A 15 -7.86 -16.41 -9.88
N ARG A 16 -9.19 -16.35 -9.73
CA ARG A 16 -10.12 -17.29 -10.33
C ARG A 16 -10.07 -17.32 -11.86
N ALA A 17 -10.01 -16.14 -12.49
CA ALA A 17 -10.08 -16.01 -13.94
C ALA A 17 -8.76 -16.36 -14.65
N PHE A 18 -7.63 -16.05 -14.04
CA PHE A 18 -6.32 -16.08 -14.69
C PHE A 18 -5.27 -16.96 -13.97
N GLY A 19 -5.47 -17.28 -12.67
CA GLY A 19 -4.48 -18.01 -11.85
C GLY A 19 -3.21 -17.20 -11.62
N ALA A 20 -2.11 -17.89 -11.31
CA ALA A 20 -0.77 -17.31 -11.30
C ALA A 20 -0.05 -17.76 -12.58
N SER A 21 -0.32 -17.09 -13.68
CA SER A 21 0.12 -17.42 -15.03
C SER A 21 1.02 -16.33 -15.62
N GLU A 22 1.61 -16.60 -16.78
CA GLU A 22 2.34 -15.58 -17.57
C GLU A 22 1.49 -14.33 -17.82
N MET A 23 0.19 -14.50 -18.06
CA MET A 23 -0.73 -13.39 -18.29
C MET A 23 -0.86 -12.51 -17.02
N THR A 24 -0.97 -13.14 -15.86
CA THR A 24 -1.11 -12.42 -14.59
C THR A 24 0.21 -11.76 -14.19
N ASP A 25 1.34 -12.42 -14.43
CA ASP A 25 2.67 -11.85 -14.22
C ASP A 25 2.89 -10.63 -15.12
N ALA A 26 2.55 -10.73 -16.41
CA ALA A 26 2.63 -9.63 -17.36
C ALA A 26 1.75 -8.44 -16.93
N PHE A 27 0.52 -8.71 -16.50
CA PHE A 27 -0.40 -7.68 -16.01
C PHE A 27 0.13 -7.02 -14.74
N ASN A 28 0.62 -7.79 -13.78
CA ASN A 28 1.16 -7.26 -12.52
C ASN A 28 2.37 -6.37 -12.76
N VAL A 29 3.28 -6.75 -13.66
CA VAL A 29 4.43 -5.92 -14.06
C VAL A 29 3.96 -4.66 -14.77
N ALA A 30 3.07 -4.79 -15.75
CA ALA A 30 2.54 -3.67 -16.52
C ALA A 30 1.81 -2.65 -15.64
N PHE A 31 1.05 -3.11 -14.65
CA PHE A 31 0.31 -2.24 -13.74
C PHE A 31 1.20 -1.56 -12.69
N ARG A 32 2.41 -2.09 -12.43
CA ARG A 32 3.34 -1.48 -11.45
C ARG A 32 3.73 -0.04 -11.80
N LEU A 33 4.02 0.23 -13.08
CA LEU A 33 4.40 1.58 -13.53
C LEU A 33 3.29 2.62 -13.31
N PRO A 34 2.05 2.43 -13.80
CA PRO A 34 0.95 3.32 -13.50
C PRO A 34 0.67 3.47 -12.00
N ASN A 35 0.76 2.38 -11.25
CA ASN A 35 0.54 2.40 -9.80
C ASN A 35 1.64 3.13 -9.03
N LEU A 36 2.89 3.01 -9.46
CA LEU A 36 4.03 3.78 -8.92
C LEU A 36 3.79 5.28 -9.08
N LEU A 37 3.45 5.71 -10.29
CA LEU A 37 3.21 7.12 -10.57
C LEU A 37 1.95 7.63 -9.86
N ARG A 38 0.93 6.78 -9.70
CA ARG A 38 -0.23 7.08 -8.84
C ARG A 38 0.22 7.37 -7.40
N ARG A 39 1.10 6.56 -6.82
CA ARG A 39 1.61 6.79 -5.46
C ARG A 39 2.43 8.07 -5.36
N LEU A 40 3.22 8.39 -6.37
CA LEU A 40 4.00 9.62 -6.41
C LEU A 40 3.11 10.87 -6.50
N PHE A 41 2.13 10.86 -7.40
CA PHE A 41 1.28 12.02 -7.66
C PHE A 41 0.05 12.07 -6.76
N ALA A 42 -0.71 10.98 -6.60
CA ALA A 42 -1.99 10.98 -5.91
C ALA A 42 -1.88 10.95 -4.39
N GLU A 43 -1.01 10.12 -3.85
CA GLU A 43 -0.95 9.84 -2.40
C GLU A 43 0.16 10.62 -1.69
N GLY A 44 1.10 11.20 -2.42
CA GLY A 44 2.32 11.73 -1.85
C GLY A 44 2.61 13.19 -2.21
N ALA A 45 3.54 13.39 -3.13
CA ALA A 45 4.21 14.66 -3.33
C ALA A 45 3.30 15.79 -3.80
N PHE A 46 2.39 15.50 -4.76
CA PHE A 46 1.51 16.54 -5.31
C PHE A 46 0.51 17.05 -4.27
N SER A 47 -0.19 16.16 -3.60
CA SER A 47 -1.20 16.53 -2.61
C SER A 47 -0.58 17.30 -1.42
N GLN A 48 0.61 16.88 -0.96
CA GLN A 48 1.34 17.55 0.12
C GLN A 48 1.84 18.95 -0.27
N ALA A 49 2.16 19.18 -1.53
CA ALA A 49 2.60 20.49 -2.02
C ALA A 49 1.43 21.41 -2.38
N PHE A 50 0.41 20.89 -3.06
CA PHE A 50 -0.66 21.68 -3.65
C PHE A 50 -1.72 22.10 -2.64
N VAL A 51 -2.19 21.18 -1.76
CA VAL A 51 -3.30 21.45 -0.84
C VAL A 51 -3.00 22.60 0.15
N PRO A 52 -1.81 22.67 0.78
CA PRO A 52 -1.48 23.82 1.65
C PRO A 52 -1.46 25.15 0.92
N ILE A 53 -0.87 25.21 -0.30
CA ILE A 53 -0.81 26.45 -1.10
C ILE A 53 -2.23 26.90 -1.48
N LEU A 54 -3.08 25.96 -1.89
CA LEU A 54 -4.46 26.28 -2.25
C LEU A 54 -5.26 26.75 -1.03
N SER A 55 -5.09 26.08 0.12
CA SER A 55 -5.76 26.49 1.37
C SER A 55 -5.28 27.87 1.88
N GLU A 56 -3.97 28.14 1.78
CA GLU A 56 -3.39 29.44 2.10
C GLU A 56 -3.97 30.53 1.19
N SER A 57 -4.02 30.27 -0.13
CA SER A 57 -4.59 31.19 -1.11
C SER A 57 -6.06 31.49 -0.84
N ASN A 58 -6.85 30.44 -0.55
CA ASN A 58 -8.28 30.58 -0.28
C ASN A 58 -8.54 31.46 0.97
N THR A 59 -7.69 31.33 1.99
CA THR A 59 -7.82 32.08 3.24
C THR A 59 -7.35 33.53 3.10
N LYS A 60 -6.23 33.78 2.37
CA LYS A 60 -5.60 35.11 2.29
C LYS A 60 -6.14 35.96 1.15
N PHE A 61 -6.43 35.36 0.00
CA PHE A 61 -6.71 36.07 -1.25
C PHE A 61 -8.10 35.78 -1.82
N GLY A 62 -8.83 34.84 -1.21
CA GLY A 62 -10.19 34.51 -1.59
C GLY A 62 -10.28 33.51 -2.78
N PRO A 63 -11.54 33.22 -3.21
CA PRO A 63 -11.82 32.14 -4.17
C PRO A 63 -11.31 32.42 -5.59
N GLU A 64 -11.27 33.69 -6.01
CA GLU A 64 -10.82 34.05 -7.39
C GLU A 64 -9.34 33.74 -7.61
N ARG A 65 -8.47 34.09 -6.64
CA ARG A 65 -7.04 33.75 -6.72
C ARG A 65 -6.83 32.24 -6.65
N SER A 66 -7.58 31.56 -5.81
CA SER A 66 -7.56 30.08 -5.72
C SER A 66 -7.92 29.43 -7.05
N LYS A 67 -8.93 29.94 -7.75
CA LYS A 67 -9.33 29.45 -9.07
C LYS A 67 -8.23 29.68 -10.13
N GLN A 68 -7.54 30.83 -10.07
CA GLN A 68 -6.39 31.11 -10.95
C GLN A 68 -5.27 30.09 -10.71
N ILE A 69 -4.91 29.81 -9.46
CA ILE A 69 -3.89 28.80 -9.11
C ILE A 69 -4.31 27.41 -9.61
N ILE A 70 -5.58 27.03 -9.42
CA ILE A 70 -6.13 25.77 -9.94
C ILE A 70 -5.94 25.69 -11.47
N ASN A 71 -6.31 26.73 -12.21
CA ASN A 71 -6.20 26.75 -13.66
C ASN A 71 -4.75 26.69 -14.14
N VAL A 72 -3.85 27.41 -13.49
CA VAL A 72 -2.42 27.40 -13.80
C VAL A 72 -1.80 26.02 -13.53
N VAL A 73 -2.02 25.47 -12.35
CA VAL A 73 -1.48 24.18 -11.97
C VAL A 73 -2.07 23.04 -12.80
N SER A 74 -3.38 23.07 -13.08
CA SER A 74 -4.02 22.08 -13.95
C SER A 74 -3.51 22.13 -15.39
N THR A 75 -3.24 23.33 -15.92
CA THR A 75 -2.66 23.52 -17.25
C THR A 75 -1.27 22.87 -17.33
N LEU A 76 -0.39 23.19 -16.38
CA LEU A 76 0.96 22.62 -16.35
C LEU A 76 0.92 21.09 -16.15
N LEU A 77 0.09 20.63 -15.23
CA LEU A 77 -0.06 19.20 -14.95
C LEU A 77 -0.56 18.45 -16.19
N PHE A 78 -1.59 18.96 -16.86
CA PHE A 78 -2.16 18.34 -18.05
C PHE A 78 -1.13 18.16 -19.17
N TRP A 79 -0.41 19.24 -19.53
CA TRP A 79 0.58 19.19 -20.61
C TRP A 79 1.81 18.35 -20.24
N SER A 80 2.26 18.42 -19.00
CA SER A 80 3.35 17.57 -18.51
C SER A 80 2.95 16.09 -18.55
N LEU A 81 1.72 15.76 -18.14
CA LEU A 81 1.20 14.39 -18.17
C LEU A 81 1.02 13.89 -19.61
N LEU A 82 0.52 14.74 -20.50
CA LEU A 82 0.39 14.38 -21.91
C LEU A 82 1.74 14.02 -22.52
N LEU A 83 2.78 14.81 -22.23
CA LEU A 83 4.14 14.51 -22.65
C LEU A 83 4.66 13.21 -22.01
N VAL A 84 4.48 13.01 -20.72
CA VAL A 84 4.90 11.80 -20.01
C VAL A 84 4.19 10.56 -20.56
N VAL A 85 2.88 10.65 -20.81
CA VAL A 85 2.10 9.55 -21.40
C VAL A 85 2.58 9.24 -22.81
N PHE A 86 2.78 10.25 -23.64
CA PHE A 86 3.27 10.10 -25.01
C PHE A 86 4.65 9.40 -25.03
N LEU A 87 5.59 9.93 -24.27
CA LEU A 87 6.92 9.33 -24.15
C LEU A 87 6.87 7.92 -23.56
N GLY A 88 6.07 7.72 -22.51
CA GLY A 88 5.94 6.43 -21.87
C GLY A 88 5.36 5.34 -22.78
N VAL A 89 4.38 5.69 -23.62
CA VAL A 89 3.82 4.75 -24.62
C VAL A 89 4.87 4.39 -25.69
N ILE A 90 5.68 5.36 -26.14
CA ILE A 90 6.75 5.13 -27.11
C ILE A 90 7.86 4.26 -26.48
N PHE A 91 8.33 4.64 -25.29
CA PHE A 91 9.43 3.98 -24.60
C PHE A 91 9.01 2.79 -23.73
N THR A 92 7.76 2.31 -23.87
CA THR A 92 7.24 1.17 -23.09
C THR A 92 8.17 -0.04 -23.11
N PRO A 93 8.78 -0.48 -24.24
CA PRO A 93 9.69 -1.64 -24.21
C PRO A 93 10.87 -1.45 -23.25
N PHE A 94 11.45 -0.26 -23.20
CA PHE A 94 12.53 0.07 -22.26
C PHE A 94 12.04 0.10 -20.81
N LEU A 95 10.83 0.62 -20.57
CA LEU A 95 10.23 0.66 -19.23
C LEU A 95 9.97 -0.76 -18.71
N VAL A 96 9.42 -1.64 -19.54
CA VAL A 96 9.18 -3.05 -19.18
C VAL A 96 10.52 -3.75 -18.95
N LEU A 97 11.51 -3.53 -19.81
CA LEU A 97 12.85 -4.09 -19.63
C LEU A 97 13.50 -3.62 -18.31
N PHE A 98 13.31 -2.38 -17.93
CA PHE A 98 13.81 -1.84 -16.66
C PHE A 98 13.14 -2.48 -15.44
N VAL A 99 11.83 -2.75 -15.50
CA VAL A 99 11.05 -3.28 -14.38
C VAL A 99 11.12 -4.81 -14.31
N ALA A 100 11.23 -5.52 -15.45
CA ALA A 100 11.14 -6.96 -15.55
C ALA A 100 12.01 -7.50 -16.72
N SER A 101 13.32 -7.29 -16.61
CA SER A 101 14.27 -7.75 -17.65
C SER A 101 14.26 -9.26 -17.88
N GLY A 102 13.88 -10.05 -16.87
CA GLY A 102 13.78 -11.51 -16.97
C GLY A 102 12.72 -11.98 -17.97
N PHE A 103 11.71 -11.18 -18.27
CA PHE A 103 10.68 -11.53 -19.24
C PHE A 103 11.18 -11.52 -20.70
N LYS A 104 12.29 -10.86 -20.99
CA LYS A 104 12.85 -10.76 -22.35
C LYS A 104 13.06 -12.12 -23.03
N ASN A 105 13.38 -13.15 -22.26
CA ASN A 105 13.61 -14.51 -22.74
C ASN A 105 12.38 -15.42 -22.62
N GLN A 106 11.24 -14.86 -22.17
CA GLN A 106 9.97 -15.54 -22.04
C GLN A 106 8.95 -14.80 -22.92
N GLY A 107 7.94 -15.46 -23.48
CA GLY A 107 6.90 -14.83 -24.31
C GLY A 107 6.09 -13.73 -23.60
N THR A 108 6.25 -13.62 -22.29
CA THR A 108 5.63 -12.65 -21.39
C THR A 108 6.04 -11.19 -21.66
N PHE A 109 7.18 -10.95 -22.33
CA PHE A 109 7.70 -9.59 -22.57
C PHE A 109 6.77 -8.77 -23.48
N GLU A 110 6.41 -9.29 -24.64
CA GLU A 110 5.55 -8.60 -25.60
C GLU A 110 4.17 -8.31 -25.00
N LEU A 111 3.62 -9.30 -24.29
CA LEU A 111 2.36 -9.14 -23.58
C LEU A 111 2.44 -8.01 -22.53
N SER A 112 3.53 -7.95 -21.77
CA SER A 112 3.75 -6.87 -20.78
C SER A 112 3.87 -5.50 -21.46
N VAL A 113 4.52 -5.42 -22.62
CA VAL A 113 4.63 -4.18 -23.40
C VAL A 113 3.26 -3.69 -23.87
N VAL A 114 2.44 -4.58 -24.44
CA VAL A 114 1.09 -4.21 -24.91
C VAL A 114 0.22 -3.79 -23.73
N LEU A 115 0.19 -4.56 -22.64
CA LEU A 115 -0.57 -4.23 -21.44
C LEU A 115 -0.14 -2.88 -20.85
N THR A 116 1.16 -2.63 -20.80
CA THR A 116 1.68 -1.34 -20.31
C THR A 116 1.23 -0.20 -21.21
N ARG A 117 1.31 -0.34 -22.54
CA ARG A 117 0.82 0.69 -23.48
C ARG A 117 -0.65 1.01 -23.29
N ILE A 118 -1.50 -0.01 -23.08
CA ILE A 118 -2.94 0.18 -22.82
C ILE A 118 -3.14 0.94 -21.51
N MET A 119 -2.41 0.58 -20.45
CA MET A 119 -2.63 1.13 -19.11
C MET A 119 -1.83 2.43 -18.83
N PHE A 120 -0.81 2.77 -19.63
CA PHE A 120 0.03 3.92 -19.34
C PHE A 120 -0.75 5.25 -19.32
N PRO A 121 -1.75 5.51 -20.19
CA PRO A 121 -2.56 6.71 -20.11
C PRO A 121 -3.37 6.86 -18.82
N TYR A 122 -3.56 5.79 -18.04
CA TYR A 122 -4.17 5.85 -16.70
C TYR A 122 -3.45 6.84 -15.78
N ILE A 123 -2.15 7.05 -15.97
CA ILE A 123 -1.35 8.04 -15.22
C ILE A 123 -1.94 9.45 -15.36
N GLY A 124 -2.37 9.82 -16.58
CA GLY A 124 -3.03 11.09 -16.85
C GLY A 124 -4.32 11.24 -16.03
N PHE A 125 -5.19 10.22 -16.08
CA PHE A 125 -6.45 10.24 -15.34
C PHE A 125 -6.23 10.32 -13.84
N ILE A 126 -5.39 9.47 -13.27
CA ILE A 126 -5.20 9.42 -11.82
C ILE A 126 -4.52 10.67 -11.27
N SER A 127 -3.65 11.32 -12.04
CA SER A 127 -3.05 12.59 -11.62
C SER A 127 -4.06 13.75 -11.64
N MET A 128 -4.96 13.78 -12.62
CA MET A 128 -6.06 14.74 -12.64
C MET A 128 -7.10 14.45 -11.53
N VAL A 129 -7.36 13.18 -11.23
CA VAL A 129 -8.15 12.74 -10.05
C VAL A 129 -7.53 13.27 -8.75
N SER A 130 -6.20 13.26 -8.64
CA SER A 130 -5.49 13.76 -7.45
C SER A 130 -5.59 15.27 -7.32
N LEU A 131 -5.47 16.00 -8.42
CA LEU A 131 -5.70 17.45 -8.46
C LEU A 131 -7.13 17.77 -7.99
N ALA A 132 -8.12 17.10 -8.57
CA ALA A 132 -9.54 17.26 -8.23
C ALA A 132 -9.80 16.94 -6.75
N ALA A 133 -9.21 15.84 -6.25
CA ALA A 133 -9.28 15.47 -4.84
C ALA A 133 -8.64 16.52 -3.93
N GLY A 134 -7.50 17.09 -4.31
CA GLY A 134 -6.85 18.18 -3.59
C GLY A 134 -7.74 19.43 -3.49
N ILE A 135 -8.41 19.81 -4.59
CA ILE A 135 -9.37 20.92 -4.62
C ILE A 135 -10.58 20.64 -3.72
N LEU A 136 -11.15 19.43 -3.80
CA LEU A 136 -12.30 19.05 -2.98
C LEU A 136 -11.94 18.98 -1.49
N ASN A 137 -10.78 18.45 -1.15
CA ASN A 137 -10.30 18.33 0.23
C ASN A 137 -10.03 19.72 0.85
N SER A 138 -9.45 20.66 0.10
CA SER A 138 -9.25 22.05 0.57
C SER A 138 -10.58 22.78 0.84
N ASN A 139 -11.65 22.35 0.16
CA ASN A 139 -13.02 22.82 0.37
C ASN A 139 -13.85 21.92 1.32
N LYS A 140 -13.19 21.09 2.14
CA LYS A 140 -13.82 20.19 3.14
C LYS A 140 -14.79 19.17 2.55
N ARG A 141 -14.63 18.80 1.29
CA ARG A 141 -15.44 17.78 0.56
C ARG A 141 -14.70 16.45 0.45
N PHE A 142 -14.56 15.71 1.55
CA PHE A 142 -13.73 14.50 1.63
C PHE A 142 -14.38 13.24 1.09
N MET A 143 -15.72 13.15 1.08
CA MET A 143 -16.44 11.92 0.78
C MET A 143 -16.21 11.43 -0.66
N ILE A 144 -16.26 12.33 -1.64
CA ILE A 144 -16.12 11.99 -3.06
C ILE A 144 -14.71 11.51 -3.38
N PRO A 145 -13.62 12.22 -2.99
CA PRO A 145 -12.27 11.70 -3.12
C PRO A 145 -12.03 10.34 -2.45
N ALA A 146 -12.61 10.13 -1.27
CA ALA A 146 -12.49 8.85 -0.54
C ALA A 146 -13.19 7.69 -1.26
N PHE A 147 -14.17 7.95 -2.13
CA PHE A 147 -14.90 6.93 -2.88
C PHE A 147 -14.20 6.56 -4.20
N THR A 148 -13.34 7.41 -4.77
CA THR A 148 -12.72 7.18 -6.08
C THR A 148 -12.00 5.83 -6.22
N PRO A 149 -11.27 5.29 -5.23
CA PRO A 149 -10.60 3.99 -5.39
C PRO A 149 -11.57 2.82 -5.59
N VAL A 150 -12.84 2.97 -5.19
CA VAL A 150 -13.90 1.97 -5.42
C VAL A 150 -14.12 1.76 -6.92
N LEU A 151 -14.11 2.85 -7.71
CA LEU A 151 -14.36 2.79 -9.15
C LEU A 151 -13.26 2.07 -9.92
N LEU A 152 -12.00 2.19 -9.50
CA LEU A 152 -10.92 1.41 -10.09
C LEU A 152 -11.14 -0.09 -9.86
N ASN A 153 -11.49 -0.48 -8.64
CA ASN A 153 -11.77 -1.88 -8.33
C ASN A 153 -12.96 -2.41 -9.13
N LEU A 154 -14.03 -1.63 -9.24
CA LEU A 154 -15.19 -1.99 -10.07
C LEU A 154 -14.84 -2.09 -11.55
N GLY A 155 -14.06 -1.15 -12.10
CA GLY A 155 -13.58 -1.21 -13.48
C GLY A 155 -12.81 -2.49 -13.78
N MET A 156 -11.90 -2.89 -12.88
CA MET A 156 -11.14 -4.13 -13.03
C MET A 156 -12.03 -5.38 -12.86
N ILE A 157 -13.01 -5.37 -11.95
CA ILE A 157 -13.96 -6.48 -11.77
C ILE A 157 -14.80 -6.65 -13.06
N VAL A 158 -15.35 -5.55 -13.60
CA VAL A 158 -16.07 -5.57 -14.87
C VAL A 158 -15.16 -6.04 -16.01
N GLY A 159 -13.91 -5.56 -16.03
CA GLY A 159 -12.90 -6.01 -16.98
C GLY A 159 -12.68 -7.52 -16.95
N ALA A 160 -12.54 -8.09 -15.75
CA ALA A 160 -12.29 -9.52 -15.57
C ALA A 160 -13.51 -10.39 -15.91
N LEU A 161 -14.72 -9.97 -15.53
CA LEU A 161 -15.93 -10.80 -15.64
C LEU A 161 -16.65 -10.65 -16.97
N TYR A 162 -16.68 -9.45 -17.56
CA TYR A 162 -17.50 -9.15 -18.73
C TYR A 162 -16.68 -8.86 -19.99
N ILE A 163 -15.53 -8.18 -19.87
CA ILE A 163 -14.72 -7.82 -21.05
C ILE A 163 -13.75 -8.95 -21.42
N ALA A 164 -13.07 -9.52 -20.44
CA ALA A 164 -12.07 -10.57 -20.66
C ALA A 164 -12.60 -11.78 -21.44
N PRO A 165 -13.81 -12.32 -21.16
CA PRO A 165 -14.32 -13.47 -21.90
C PRO A 165 -14.63 -13.21 -23.39
N GLN A 166 -14.73 -11.93 -23.79
CA GLN A 166 -15.04 -11.53 -25.17
C GLN A 166 -13.77 -11.30 -26.01
N LEU A 167 -12.60 -11.33 -25.41
CA LEU A 167 -11.34 -11.02 -26.08
C LEU A 167 -10.53 -12.30 -26.36
N SER A 168 -9.84 -12.32 -27.49
CA SER A 168 -8.91 -13.41 -27.87
C SER A 168 -7.78 -13.58 -26.84
N ILE A 169 -7.32 -12.49 -26.25
CA ILE A 169 -6.37 -12.47 -25.13
C ILE A 169 -7.09 -11.90 -23.92
N PRO A 170 -7.65 -12.75 -23.03
CA PRO A 170 -8.56 -12.31 -21.97
C PRO A 170 -7.97 -11.29 -21.01
N ILE A 171 -6.64 -11.30 -20.76
CA ILE A 171 -5.98 -10.38 -19.82
C ILE A 171 -6.09 -8.91 -20.23
N TYR A 172 -6.30 -8.62 -21.51
CA TYR A 172 -6.55 -7.24 -21.99
C TYR A 172 -7.80 -6.64 -21.38
N GLY A 173 -8.79 -7.48 -21.02
CA GLY A 173 -10.00 -7.04 -20.32
C GLY A 173 -9.69 -6.33 -19.00
N LEU A 174 -8.68 -6.81 -18.24
CA LEU A 174 -8.22 -6.13 -17.02
C LEU A 174 -7.58 -4.77 -17.32
N ALA A 175 -6.74 -4.68 -18.36
CA ALA A 175 -6.11 -3.43 -18.74
C ALA A 175 -7.13 -2.37 -19.18
N ILE A 176 -8.14 -2.78 -19.96
CA ILE A 176 -9.28 -1.93 -20.32
C ILE A 176 -10.06 -1.54 -19.05
N GLY A 177 -10.29 -2.47 -18.13
CA GLY A 177 -10.93 -2.21 -16.84
C GLY A 177 -10.21 -1.15 -16.01
N VAL A 178 -8.88 -1.12 -16.02
CA VAL A 178 -8.07 -0.06 -15.38
C VAL A 178 -8.33 1.29 -16.04
N MET A 179 -8.39 1.34 -17.36
CA MET A 179 -8.66 2.58 -18.11
C MET A 179 -10.06 3.11 -17.84
N VAL A 180 -11.08 2.23 -17.93
CA VAL A 180 -12.47 2.57 -17.60
C VAL A 180 -12.57 3.07 -16.16
N GLY A 181 -11.92 2.38 -15.21
CA GLY A 181 -11.85 2.80 -13.82
C GLY A 181 -11.27 4.20 -13.66
N GLY A 182 -10.18 4.52 -14.37
CA GLY A 182 -9.55 5.84 -14.35
C GLY A 182 -10.46 6.96 -14.87
N VAL A 183 -11.14 6.72 -15.99
CA VAL A 183 -12.12 7.67 -16.54
C VAL A 183 -13.28 7.89 -15.55
N LEU A 184 -13.85 6.82 -14.98
CA LEU A 184 -14.94 6.92 -14.02
C LEU A 184 -14.52 7.65 -12.74
N GLN A 185 -13.30 7.43 -12.26
CA GLN A 185 -12.73 8.16 -11.11
C GLN A 185 -12.69 9.67 -11.35
N LEU A 186 -12.30 10.11 -12.56
CA LEU A 186 -12.28 11.51 -12.92
C LEU A 186 -13.69 12.07 -13.06
N LEU A 187 -14.55 11.37 -13.80
CA LEU A 187 -15.95 11.78 -14.03
C LEU A 187 -16.75 11.92 -12.73
N LEU A 188 -16.51 11.06 -11.74
CA LEU A 188 -17.18 11.14 -10.44
C LEU A 188 -16.92 12.47 -9.73
N GLN A 189 -15.74 13.07 -9.92
CA GLN A 189 -15.36 14.31 -9.23
C GLN A 189 -15.85 15.58 -9.94
N VAL A 190 -16.08 15.52 -11.24
CA VAL A 190 -16.51 16.68 -12.06
C VAL A 190 -17.78 17.37 -11.53
N PRO A 191 -18.88 16.64 -11.20
CA PRO A 191 -20.08 17.32 -10.68
C PRO A 191 -19.85 18.03 -9.34
N ALA A 192 -18.96 17.50 -8.51
CA ALA A 192 -18.64 18.12 -7.24
C ALA A 192 -17.79 19.39 -7.41
N LEU A 193 -16.86 19.40 -8.35
CA LEU A 193 -16.07 20.57 -8.72
C LEU A 193 -16.94 21.66 -9.34
N LEU A 194 -17.91 21.29 -10.18
CA LEU A 194 -18.89 22.23 -10.74
C LEU A 194 -19.73 22.89 -9.64
N LYS A 195 -20.22 22.09 -8.66
CA LYS A 195 -21.03 22.60 -7.54
C LYS A 195 -20.32 23.62 -6.67
N ILE A 196 -19.00 23.55 -6.55
CA ILE A 196 -18.20 24.52 -5.79
C ILE A 196 -17.60 25.63 -6.67
N GLY A 197 -17.87 25.63 -7.99
CA GLY A 197 -17.36 26.63 -8.93
C GLY A 197 -15.84 26.57 -9.19
N MET A 198 -15.20 25.45 -8.83
CA MET A 198 -13.74 25.27 -8.87
C MET A 198 -13.32 24.23 -9.92
N LEU A 199 -14.12 24.06 -11.00
CA LEU A 199 -13.71 23.21 -12.11
C LEU A 199 -12.48 23.78 -12.80
N PRO A 200 -11.37 23.03 -12.94
CA PRO A 200 -10.17 23.48 -13.61
C PRO A 200 -10.43 23.84 -15.07
N GLN A 201 -9.93 25.00 -15.49
CA GLN A 201 -9.89 25.42 -16.89
C GLN A 201 -8.47 25.22 -17.42
N ILE A 202 -8.31 24.24 -18.31
CA ILE A 202 -7.00 23.91 -18.89
C ILE A 202 -6.71 24.85 -20.06
N GLY A 203 -5.63 25.58 -19.97
CA GLY A 203 -5.14 26.44 -21.04
C GLY A 203 -4.56 25.62 -22.19
N ILE A 204 -5.16 25.73 -23.40
CA ILE A 204 -4.73 24.97 -24.59
C ILE A 204 -3.71 25.72 -25.40
N THR A 205 -3.67 27.07 -25.29
CA THR A 205 -2.80 27.92 -26.10
C THR A 205 -1.37 27.93 -25.56
N TYR A 206 -0.40 28.11 -26.46
CA TYR A 206 1.02 28.28 -26.10
C TYR A 206 1.23 29.41 -25.09
N ASN A 207 0.53 30.53 -25.26
CA ASN A 207 0.62 31.67 -24.34
C ASN A 207 0.09 31.33 -22.93
N ALA A 208 -0.97 30.53 -22.84
CA ALA A 208 -1.50 30.06 -21.53
C ALA A 208 -0.49 29.15 -20.81
N VAL A 209 0.14 28.24 -21.54
CA VAL A 209 1.19 27.35 -20.96
C VAL A 209 2.40 28.18 -20.52
N LYS A 210 2.86 29.11 -21.37
CA LYS A 210 4.00 29.99 -21.06
C LYS A 210 3.73 30.89 -19.86
N SER A 211 2.51 31.41 -19.73
CA SER A 211 2.07 32.19 -18.57
C SER A 211 2.03 31.32 -17.31
N ALA A 212 1.48 30.12 -17.41
CA ALA A 212 1.42 29.17 -16.30
C ALA A 212 2.82 28.78 -15.79
N MET A 213 3.80 28.58 -16.68
CA MET A 213 5.20 28.29 -16.31
C MET A 213 5.89 29.45 -15.56
N ARG A 214 5.41 30.65 -15.72
CA ARG A 214 5.98 31.86 -15.09
C ARG A 214 5.31 32.20 -13.76
N ASP A 215 4.14 31.59 -13.48
CA ASP A 215 3.39 31.86 -12.26
C ASP A 215 4.18 31.46 -11.00
N PRO A 216 4.27 32.37 -9.99
CA PRO A 216 5.06 32.12 -8.79
C PRO A 216 4.50 31.00 -7.94
N ASP A 217 3.17 30.81 -7.87
CA ASP A 217 2.54 29.78 -7.08
C ASP A 217 2.76 28.39 -7.69
N ALA A 218 2.71 28.29 -9.04
CA ALA A 218 3.05 27.06 -9.74
C ALA A 218 4.51 26.65 -9.49
N LYS A 219 5.46 27.61 -9.53
CA LYS A 219 6.86 27.33 -9.19
C LYS A 219 7.03 26.90 -7.75
N ARG A 220 6.24 27.47 -6.83
CA ARG A 220 6.23 27.08 -5.41
C ARG A 220 5.74 25.64 -5.23
N VAL A 221 4.66 25.24 -5.94
CA VAL A 221 4.19 23.85 -5.95
C VAL A 221 5.28 22.90 -6.43
N LEU A 222 5.90 23.18 -7.58
CA LEU A 222 6.96 22.34 -8.15
C LEU A 222 8.18 22.23 -7.23
N LYS A 223 8.59 23.32 -6.58
CA LYS A 223 9.71 23.34 -5.62
C LYS A 223 9.43 22.48 -4.39
N LEU A 224 8.19 22.46 -3.89
CA LEU A 224 7.78 21.64 -2.75
C LEU A 224 7.59 20.16 -3.13
N MET A 225 7.21 19.88 -4.38
CA MET A 225 7.07 18.50 -4.86
C MET A 225 8.42 17.77 -4.94
N GLY A 226 9.51 18.43 -5.28
CA GLY A 226 10.81 17.78 -5.49
C GLY A 226 11.25 16.90 -4.32
N PRO A 227 11.40 17.44 -3.10
CA PRO A 227 11.78 16.67 -1.92
C PRO A 227 10.77 15.55 -1.57
N ALA A 228 9.47 15.81 -1.76
CA ALA A 228 8.43 14.82 -1.47
C ALA A 228 8.46 13.64 -2.47
N VAL A 229 8.68 13.90 -3.75
CA VAL A 229 8.91 12.86 -4.78
C VAL A 229 10.12 12.00 -4.38
N PHE A 230 11.23 12.62 -4.00
CA PHE A 230 12.44 11.89 -3.61
C PHE A 230 12.19 10.97 -2.42
N ALA A 231 11.49 11.46 -1.39
CA ALA A 231 11.19 10.66 -0.19
C ALA A 231 10.32 9.42 -0.50
N VAL A 232 9.33 9.56 -1.38
CA VAL A 232 8.47 8.45 -1.80
C VAL A 232 9.20 7.50 -2.75
N SER A 233 10.11 8.00 -3.57
CA SER A 233 10.83 7.21 -4.58
C SER A 233 11.69 6.10 -3.99
N VAL A 234 12.26 6.27 -2.80
CA VAL A 234 13.12 5.26 -2.16
C VAL A 234 12.40 3.92 -2.00
N SER A 235 11.16 3.94 -1.50
CA SER A 235 10.37 2.71 -1.34
C SER A 235 9.96 2.10 -2.69
N GLN A 236 9.75 2.93 -3.70
CA GLN A 236 9.38 2.48 -5.03
C GLN A 236 10.56 1.85 -5.80
N ILE A 237 11.78 2.32 -5.57
CA ILE A 237 12.99 1.71 -6.12
C ILE A 237 13.13 0.27 -5.62
N SER A 238 12.95 0.01 -4.32
CA SER A 238 12.96 -1.35 -3.77
C SER A 238 11.94 -2.27 -4.47
N LEU A 239 10.72 -1.76 -4.68
CA LEU A 239 9.67 -2.50 -5.34
C LEU A 239 10.04 -2.86 -6.79
N ILE A 240 10.64 -1.93 -7.55
CA ILE A 240 11.09 -2.15 -8.92
C ILE A 240 12.20 -3.22 -8.94
N ILE A 241 13.22 -3.09 -8.10
CA ILE A 241 14.33 -4.06 -8.05
C ILE A 241 13.80 -5.45 -7.71
N ASN A 242 12.94 -5.58 -6.70
CA ASN A 242 12.36 -6.86 -6.32
C ASN A 242 11.49 -7.46 -7.42
N THR A 243 10.77 -6.63 -8.18
CA THR A 243 10.00 -7.10 -9.36
C THR A 243 10.91 -7.58 -10.47
N ASN A 244 12.01 -6.86 -10.71
CA ASN A 244 12.99 -7.26 -11.70
C ASN A 244 13.61 -8.63 -11.34
N ILE A 245 14.00 -8.83 -10.09
CA ILE A 245 14.49 -10.12 -9.62
C ILE A 245 13.42 -11.19 -9.77
N ALA A 246 12.18 -10.92 -9.35
CA ALA A 246 11.07 -11.87 -9.47
C ALA A 246 10.78 -12.28 -10.92
N SER A 247 11.00 -11.39 -11.88
CA SER A 247 10.80 -11.69 -13.31
C SER A 247 11.80 -12.71 -13.88
N HIS A 248 12.93 -12.93 -13.21
CA HIS A 248 13.91 -13.95 -13.56
C HIS A 248 13.63 -15.33 -12.95
N LEU A 249 12.63 -15.42 -12.07
CA LEU A 249 12.25 -16.65 -11.40
C LEU A 249 11.19 -17.43 -12.22
N ALA A 250 10.71 -18.53 -11.66
CA ALA A 250 9.68 -19.34 -12.31
C ALA A 250 8.42 -18.51 -12.59
N THR A 251 7.73 -18.83 -13.70
CA THR A 251 6.43 -18.26 -14.06
C THR A 251 5.45 -18.39 -12.89
N GLY A 252 4.71 -17.33 -12.59
CA GLY A 252 3.84 -17.21 -11.42
C GLY A 252 4.49 -16.52 -10.22
N SER A 253 5.83 -16.37 -10.17
CA SER A 253 6.52 -15.78 -9.02
C SER A 253 6.08 -14.35 -8.71
N VAL A 254 5.87 -13.53 -9.73
CA VAL A 254 5.37 -12.15 -9.55
C VAL A 254 3.93 -12.16 -9.01
N SER A 255 3.11 -13.09 -9.49
CA SER A 255 1.71 -13.23 -9.07
C SER A 255 1.60 -13.79 -7.65
N TRP A 256 2.34 -14.85 -7.30
CA TRP A 256 2.34 -15.41 -5.94
C TRP A 256 2.76 -14.39 -4.90
N LEU A 257 3.82 -13.61 -5.18
CA LEU A 257 4.23 -12.50 -4.31
C LEU A 257 3.14 -11.42 -4.22
N THR A 258 2.46 -11.11 -5.32
CA THR A 258 1.40 -10.10 -5.33
C THR A 258 0.20 -10.55 -4.50
N TYR A 259 -0.25 -11.80 -4.62
CA TYR A 259 -1.34 -12.34 -3.82
C TYR A 259 -0.99 -12.44 -2.34
N ALA A 260 0.23 -12.89 -2.01
CA ALA A 260 0.71 -12.92 -0.63
C ALA A 260 0.83 -11.51 -0.02
N ASP A 261 1.36 -10.54 -0.77
CA ASP A 261 1.47 -9.13 -0.34
C ASP A 261 0.08 -8.52 -0.02
N ARG A 262 -0.95 -8.84 -0.82
CA ARG A 262 -2.32 -8.38 -0.57
C ARG A 262 -2.89 -8.90 0.74
N LEU A 263 -2.64 -10.16 1.10
CA LEU A 263 -3.06 -10.72 2.38
C LEU A 263 -2.31 -10.09 3.55
N MET A 264 -1.00 -9.88 3.42
CA MET A 264 -0.16 -9.20 4.41
C MET A 264 -0.53 -7.71 4.57
N GLU A 265 -0.94 -7.05 3.48
CA GLU A 265 -1.31 -5.63 3.51
C GLU A 265 -2.56 -5.37 4.36
N PHE A 266 -3.47 -6.34 4.49
CA PHE A 266 -4.72 -6.18 5.24
C PHE A 266 -4.48 -5.85 6.72
N PRO A 267 -3.77 -6.66 7.53
CA PRO A 267 -3.46 -6.32 8.91
C PRO A 267 -2.56 -5.06 9.02
N THR A 268 -1.61 -4.90 8.10
CA THR A 268 -0.71 -3.74 8.08
C THR A 268 -1.46 -2.42 7.90
N ALA A 269 -2.48 -2.42 7.04
CA ALA A 269 -3.26 -1.23 6.74
C ALA A 269 -4.27 -0.91 7.85
N LEU A 270 -4.89 -1.94 8.45
CA LEU A 270 -5.83 -1.76 9.56
C LEU A 270 -5.15 -1.09 10.75
N LEU A 271 -4.00 -1.62 11.16
CA LEU A 271 -3.23 -1.14 12.31
C LEU A 271 -2.48 0.16 12.01
N GLY A 272 -1.84 0.24 10.85
CA GLY A 272 -1.05 1.42 10.48
C GLY A 272 -1.88 2.68 10.36
N VAL A 273 -3.13 2.60 9.91
CA VAL A 273 -4.05 3.74 9.87
C VAL A 273 -4.53 4.09 11.27
N ALA A 274 -4.96 3.09 12.06
CA ALA A 274 -5.46 3.35 13.42
C ALA A 274 -4.41 4.02 14.31
N VAL A 275 -3.17 3.54 14.26
CA VAL A 275 -2.07 4.09 15.08
C VAL A 275 -1.56 5.41 14.51
N GLY A 276 -1.37 5.50 13.19
CA GLY A 276 -0.83 6.71 12.54
C GLY A 276 -1.73 7.93 12.68
N THR A 277 -3.06 7.76 12.62
CA THR A 277 -4.02 8.87 12.76
C THR A 277 -4.06 9.44 14.17
N VAL A 278 -3.77 8.65 15.20
CA VAL A 278 -3.78 9.08 16.61
C VAL A 278 -2.39 9.55 17.05
N LEU A 279 -1.33 8.81 16.67
CA LEU A 279 0.04 9.06 17.15
C LEU A 279 0.63 10.36 16.61
N LEU A 280 0.55 10.62 15.31
CA LEU A 280 1.24 11.77 14.73
C LEU A 280 0.74 13.11 15.28
N PRO A 281 -0.58 13.41 15.36
CA PRO A 281 -1.07 14.65 15.97
C PRO A 281 -0.69 14.77 17.45
N SER A 282 -0.83 13.66 18.21
CA SER A 282 -0.53 13.64 19.65
C SER A 282 0.95 13.87 19.94
N LEU A 283 1.84 13.23 19.15
CA LEU A 283 3.29 13.44 19.23
C LEU A 283 3.68 14.88 18.83
N SER A 284 3.05 15.44 17.81
CA SER A 284 3.29 16.82 17.39
C SER A 284 2.91 17.80 18.47
N LYS A 285 1.77 17.58 19.16
CA LYS A 285 1.31 18.40 20.29
C LYS A 285 2.27 18.29 21.49
N ALA A 286 2.68 17.07 21.86
CA ALA A 286 3.63 16.85 22.94
C ALA A 286 5.01 17.49 22.68
N ASN A 287 5.52 17.36 21.44
CA ASN A 287 6.78 18.00 21.06
C ASN A 287 6.68 19.53 21.02
N ALA A 288 5.56 20.11 20.58
CA ALA A 288 5.34 21.56 20.60
C ALA A 288 5.29 22.11 22.04
N ALA A 289 4.79 21.32 23.00
CA ALA A 289 4.77 21.63 24.41
C ALA A 289 6.10 21.32 25.12
N ALA A 290 7.14 20.81 24.41
CA ALA A 290 8.39 20.30 24.96
C ALA A 290 8.21 19.19 26.03
N ASP A 291 7.06 18.49 25.99
CA ASP A 291 6.75 17.36 26.89
C ASP A 291 7.28 16.05 26.30
N TYR A 292 8.58 15.84 26.46
CA TYR A 292 9.27 14.64 25.95
C TYR A 292 8.89 13.38 26.72
N GLU A 293 8.46 13.49 27.97
CA GLU A 293 7.97 12.35 28.75
C GLU A 293 6.66 11.81 28.18
N GLN A 294 5.72 12.68 27.87
CA GLN A 294 4.46 12.29 27.22
C GLN A 294 4.71 11.74 25.81
N ALA A 295 5.63 12.33 25.05
CA ALA A 295 6.01 11.79 23.74
C ALA A 295 6.56 10.35 23.86
N GLY A 296 7.41 10.09 24.85
CA GLY A 296 7.91 8.75 25.14
C GLY A 296 6.82 7.75 25.54
N LYS A 297 5.89 8.15 26.38
CA LYS A 297 4.73 7.32 26.78
C LYS A 297 3.84 6.96 25.58
N LEU A 298 3.60 7.89 24.67
CA LEU A 298 2.83 7.69 23.46
C LEU A 298 3.50 6.69 22.51
N ILE A 299 4.81 6.80 22.30
CA ILE A 299 5.56 5.87 21.45
C ILE A 299 5.56 4.47 22.08
N ASN A 300 5.82 4.35 23.38
CA ASN A 300 5.79 3.08 24.10
C ASN A 300 4.40 2.42 24.05
N TRP A 301 3.33 3.21 24.20
CA TRP A 301 1.95 2.74 24.01
C TRP A 301 1.75 2.19 22.60
N GLY A 302 2.19 2.92 21.56
CA GLY A 302 2.08 2.48 20.17
C GLY A 302 2.85 1.19 19.88
N ILE A 303 4.05 1.02 20.46
CA ILE A 303 4.86 -0.20 20.35
C ILE A 303 4.12 -1.38 21.01
N ARG A 304 3.63 -1.22 22.24
CA ARG A 304 2.88 -2.27 22.95
C ARG A 304 1.61 -2.66 22.20
N LEU A 305 0.86 -1.67 21.70
CA LEU A 305 -0.33 -1.91 20.88
C LEU A 305 0.03 -2.67 19.58
N THR A 306 1.15 -2.31 18.96
CA THR A 306 1.63 -3.03 17.77
C THR A 306 1.93 -4.49 18.11
N PHE A 307 2.70 -4.78 19.13
CA PHE A 307 2.97 -6.17 19.52
C PHE A 307 1.69 -6.93 19.88
N LEU A 308 0.75 -6.29 20.57
CA LEU A 308 -0.52 -6.92 20.97
C LEU A 308 -1.34 -7.40 19.79
N ILE A 309 -1.33 -6.67 18.66
CA ILE A 309 -2.20 -6.96 17.51
C ILE A 309 -1.41 -7.56 16.33
N ALA A 310 -0.17 -7.09 16.10
CA ALA A 310 0.63 -7.58 14.97
C ALA A 310 1.22 -8.97 15.20
N THR A 311 1.54 -9.34 16.45
CA THR A 311 2.10 -10.66 16.73
C THR A 311 1.11 -11.79 16.43
N PRO A 312 -0.17 -11.77 16.93
CA PRO A 312 -1.14 -12.78 16.50
C PRO A 312 -1.41 -12.74 15.00
N ALA A 313 -1.43 -11.57 14.36
CA ALA A 313 -1.60 -11.48 12.92
C ALA A 313 -0.42 -12.14 12.16
N ALA A 314 0.82 -11.94 12.59
CA ALA A 314 2.00 -12.60 12.02
C ALA A 314 1.94 -14.13 12.17
N ILE A 315 1.54 -14.62 13.35
CA ILE A 315 1.32 -16.03 13.61
C ILE A 315 0.18 -16.60 12.75
N ALA A 316 -0.90 -15.84 12.54
CA ALA A 316 -1.97 -16.25 11.64
C ALA A 316 -1.47 -16.40 10.19
N LEU A 317 -0.66 -15.48 9.67
CA LEU A 317 -0.08 -15.60 8.33
C LEU A 317 0.85 -16.82 8.22
N PHE A 318 1.55 -17.16 9.30
CA PHE A 318 2.48 -18.27 9.32
C PHE A 318 1.76 -19.64 9.44
N ILE A 319 0.83 -19.79 10.39
CA ILE A 319 0.16 -21.07 10.68
C ILE A 319 -1.07 -21.28 9.79
N PHE A 320 -1.84 -20.23 9.54
CA PHE A 320 -3.12 -20.28 8.85
C PHE A 320 -3.04 -19.74 7.41
N GLY A 321 -1.82 -19.64 6.86
CA GLY A 321 -1.56 -19.10 5.51
C GLY A 321 -2.21 -19.93 4.41
N GLU A 322 -2.16 -21.28 4.48
CA GLU A 322 -2.82 -22.16 3.52
C GLU A 322 -4.35 -22.04 3.55
N PRO A 323 -5.04 -22.13 4.70
CA PRO A 323 -6.47 -21.86 4.78
C PRO A 323 -6.88 -20.49 4.21
N LEU A 324 -6.08 -19.44 4.45
CA LEU A 324 -6.31 -18.09 3.90
C LEU A 324 -6.18 -18.07 2.38
N ALA A 325 -5.05 -18.56 1.85
CA ALA A 325 -4.81 -18.59 0.41
C ALA A 325 -5.83 -19.46 -0.32
N THR A 326 -6.16 -20.63 0.23
CA THR A 326 -7.13 -21.56 -0.33
C THR A 326 -8.53 -20.97 -0.36
N SER A 327 -8.98 -20.40 0.77
CA SER A 327 -10.35 -19.86 0.89
C SER A 327 -10.58 -18.62 0.04
N LEU A 328 -9.54 -17.84 -0.23
CA LEU A 328 -9.66 -16.59 -0.98
C LEU A 328 -9.33 -16.75 -2.47
N TYR A 329 -8.36 -17.62 -2.83
CA TYR A 329 -7.84 -17.64 -4.19
C TYR A 329 -8.04 -18.97 -4.93
N HIS A 330 -8.17 -20.12 -4.22
CA HIS A 330 -8.24 -21.44 -4.84
C HIS A 330 -9.58 -21.68 -5.54
N TYR A 331 -9.78 -21.00 -6.67
CA TYR A 331 -10.95 -21.12 -7.54
C TYR A 331 -10.54 -21.05 -9.01
N GLY A 332 -11.25 -21.76 -9.88
CA GLY A 332 -11.07 -21.70 -11.33
C GLY A 332 -9.65 -22.06 -11.76
N LYS A 333 -8.90 -21.09 -12.29
CA LYS A 333 -7.53 -21.31 -12.81
C LYS A 333 -6.44 -21.26 -11.75
N PHE A 334 -6.74 -20.87 -10.52
CA PHE A 334 -5.75 -20.83 -9.43
C PHE A 334 -5.59 -22.24 -8.86
N SER A 335 -4.47 -22.86 -9.14
CA SER A 335 -4.18 -24.26 -8.82
C SER A 335 -3.77 -24.47 -7.34
N SER A 336 -3.77 -25.73 -6.90
CA SER A 336 -3.20 -26.09 -5.59
C SER A 336 -1.70 -25.82 -5.49
N HIS A 337 -0.96 -25.88 -6.61
CA HIS A 337 0.43 -25.43 -6.66
C HIS A 337 0.55 -23.93 -6.38
N ASP A 338 -0.33 -23.11 -6.96
CA ASP A 338 -0.36 -21.67 -6.71
C ASP A 338 -0.69 -21.35 -5.24
N VAL A 339 -1.57 -22.13 -4.62
CA VAL A 339 -1.84 -22.05 -3.18
C VAL A 339 -0.58 -22.28 -2.38
N ALA A 340 0.14 -23.39 -2.65
CA ALA A 340 1.37 -23.73 -1.93
C ALA A 340 2.42 -22.63 -2.08
N MET A 341 2.66 -22.14 -3.30
CA MET A 341 3.64 -21.08 -3.57
C MET A 341 3.24 -19.74 -2.92
N THR A 342 1.96 -19.39 -2.95
CA THR A 342 1.45 -18.17 -2.27
C THR A 342 1.57 -18.31 -0.75
N THR A 343 1.32 -19.49 -0.21
CA THR A 343 1.41 -19.76 1.24
C THR A 343 2.82 -19.58 1.76
N VAL A 344 3.84 -20.14 1.09
CA VAL A 344 5.23 -19.98 1.54
C VAL A 344 5.71 -18.52 1.46
N ALA A 345 5.27 -17.78 0.44
CA ALA A 345 5.52 -16.34 0.36
C ALA A 345 4.83 -15.57 1.49
N LEU A 346 3.59 -15.94 1.83
CA LEU A 346 2.82 -15.32 2.90
C LEU A 346 3.45 -15.58 4.28
N GLN A 347 3.95 -16.80 4.52
CA GLN A 347 4.70 -17.16 5.72
C GLN A 347 5.99 -16.31 5.86
N ALA A 348 6.72 -16.13 4.77
CA ALA A 348 7.91 -15.28 4.75
C ALA A 348 7.57 -13.80 5.05
N TYR A 349 6.49 -13.26 4.50
CA TYR A 349 5.99 -11.94 4.85
C TYR A 349 5.55 -11.82 6.31
N GLY A 350 5.01 -12.90 6.89
CA GLY A 350 4.63 -12.96 8.30
C GLY A 350 5.80 -12.63 9.25
N VAL A 351 7.02 -13.04 8.90
CA VAL A 351 8.25 -12.70 9.66
C VAL A 351 8.45 -11.18 9.76
N GLY A 352 8.15 -10.46 8.69
CA GLY A 352 8.35 -9.00 8.61
C GLY A 352 7.18 -8.15 9.07
N LEU A 353 6.01 -8.74 9.30
CA LEU A 353 4.77 -8.00 9.55
C LEU A 353 4.87 -7.06 10.74
N ILE A 354 5.46 -7.52 11.83
CA ILE A 354 5.66 -6.72 13.04
C ILE A 354 6.56 -5.51 12.73
N GLY A 355 7.66 -5.71 12.01
CA GLY A 355 8.56 -4.65 11.59
C GLY A 355 7.86 -3.60 10.71
N LEU A 356 7.06 -4.05 9.72
CA LEU A 356 6.29 -3.16 8.83
C LEU A 356 5.31 -2.27 9.60
N ILE A 357 4.67 -2.79 10.63
CA ILE A 357 3.74 -2.01 11.45
C ILE A 357 4.49 -1.11 12.42
N LEU A 358 5.59 -1.59 13.05
CA LEU A 358 6.43 -0.78 13.95
C LEU A 358 7.01 0.46 13.24
N ILE A 359 7.39 0.37 11.97
CA ILE A 359 7.85 1.53 11.20
C ILE A 359 6.79 2.64 11.22
N LYS A 360 5.51 2.29 11.08
CA LYS A 360 4.39 3.26 11.09
C LYS A 360 4.13 3.91 12.46
N VAL A 361 4.64 3.30 13.52
CA VAL A 361 4.60 3.83 14.89
C VAL A 361 5.82 4.68 15.20
N LEU A 362 7.01 4.24 14.76
CA LEU A 362 8.27 4.86 15.12
C LEU A 362 8.63 6.06 14.24
N ALA A 363 8.33 6.00 12.94
CA ALA A 363 8.62 7.10 12.01
C ALA A 363 7.92 8.43 12.38
N PRO A 364 6.66 8.46 12.85
CA PRO A 364 6.02 9.65 13.38
C PRO A 364 6.79 10.34 14.52
N GLY A 365 7.58 9.58 15.32
CA GLY A 365 8.42 10.15 16.36
C GLY A 365 9.53 11.08 15.83
N PHE A 366 10.00 10.83 14.61
CA PHE A 366 10.93 11.73 13.90
C PHE A 366 10.17 12.85 13.17
N TYR A 367 9.07 12.54 12.50
CA TYR A 367 8.30 13.52 11.73
C TYR A 367 7.72 14.62 12.61
N ALA A 368 7.25 14.28 13.82
CA ALA A 368 6.76 15.25 14.81
C ALA A 368 7.85 16.24 15.25
N ARG A 369 9.14 15.88 15.08
CA ARG A 369 10.31 16.73 15.34
C ARG A 369 10.87 17.38 14.07
N GLN A 370 10.15 17.32 12.96
CA GLN A 370 10.57 17.80 11.65
C GLN A 370 11.87 17.15 11.11
N ASP A 371 12.27 16.02 11.67
CA ASP A 371 13.41 15.23 11.20
C ASP A 371 12.97 14.19 10.16
N ILE A 372 12.89 14.62 8.91
CA ILE A 372 12.64 13.72 7.77
C ILE A 372 13.93 13.03 7.33
N LYS A 373 15.09 13.64 7.60
CA LYS A 373 16.37 13.15 7.07
C LYS A 373 16.78 11.81 7.66
N THR A 374 16.56 11.58 8.96
CA THR A 374 16.95 10.33 9.62
C THR A 374 16.17 9.11 9.12
N PRO A 375 14.81 9.11 9.05
CA PRO A 375 14.08 8.00 8.45
C PRO A 375 14.46 7.72 6.99
N VAL A 376 14.73 8.76 6.18
CA VAL A 376 15.18 8.59 4.79
C VAL A 376 16.55 7.92 4.72
N LYS A 377 17.54 8.33 5.54
CA LYS A 377 18.86 7.69 5.61
C LYS A 377 18.74 6.22 6.03
N ILE A 378 17.92 5.93 7.05
CA ILE A 378 17.64 4.56 7.48
C ILE A 378 17.01 3.77 6.34
N GLY A 379 16.03 4.33 5.63
CA GLY A 379 15.38 3.69 4.49
C GLY A 379 16.37 3.34 3.36
N LEU A 380 17.30 4.23 3.02
CA LEU A 380 18.36 3.98 2.04
C LEU A 380 19.31 2.85 2.48
N PHE A 381 19.71 2.86 3.74
CA PHE A 381 20.55 1.80 4.31
C PHE A 381 19.83 0.44 4.28
N VAL A 382 18.56 0.42 4.68
CA VAL A 382 17.73 -0.79 4.65
C VAL A 382 17.50 -1.28 3.23
N LEU A 383 17.34 -0.39 2.26
CA LEU A 383 17.27 -0.76 0.85
C LEU A 383 18.52 -1.58 0.46
N ALA A 384 19.73 -1.12 0.80
CA ALA A 384 20.95 -1.85 0.51
C ALA A 384 20.97 -3.22 1.20
N ILE A 385 20.60 -3.29 2.48
CA ILE A 385 20.51 -4.57 3.22
C ILE A 385 19.51 -5.51 2.57
N THR A 386 18.35 -5.01 2.15
CA THR A 386 17.34 -5.84 1.47
C THR A 386 17.92 -6.43 0.17
N GLN A 387 18.71 -5.67 -0.61
CA GLN A 387 19.34 -6.21 -1.81
C GLN A 387 20.43 -7.24 -1.50
N ILE A 388 21.21 -7.05 -0.46
CA ILE A 388 22.16 -8.06 0.01
C ILE A 388 21.43 -9.33 0.46
N SER A 389 20.32 -9.18 1.20
CA SER A 389 19.47 -10.31 1.61
C SER A 389 18.87 -11.04 0.40
N ASN A 390 18.43 -10.31 -0.63
CA ASN A 390 17.97 -10.91 -1.88
C ASN A 390 19.06 -11.77 -2.52
N TYR A 391 20.29 -11.25 -2.60
CA TYR A 391 21.42 -12.00 -3.17
C TYR A 391 21.69 -13.30 -2.41
N ILE A 392 21.48 -13.31 -1.09
CA ILE A 392 21.70 -14.49 -0.23
C ILE A 392 20.52 -15.47 -0.35
N PHE A 393 19.28 -14.99 -0.20
CA PHE A 393 18.12 -15.88 -0.04
C PHE A 393 17.47 -16.31 -1.35
N VAL A 394 17.46 -15.47 -2.39
CA VAL A 394 16.76 -15.79 -3.64
C VAL A 394 17.30 -17.04 -4.33
N PRO A 395 18.61 -17.32 -4.39
CA PRO A 395 19.12 -18.53 -5.01
C PRO A 395 18.60 -19.83 -4.39
N TYR A 396 18.29 -19.81 -3.09
CA TYR A 396 17.83 -21.00 -2.36
C TYR A 396 16.32 -21.03 -2.15
N LEU A 397 15.69 -19.89 -1.94
CA LEU A 397 14.27 -19.77 -1.57
C LEU A 397 13.40 -19.18 -2.68
N GLN A 398 13.98 -18.86 -3.84
CA GLN A 398 13.27 -18.28 -4.97
C GLN A 398 12.42 -17.04 -4.57
N HIS A 399 11.14 -16.95 -4.99
CA HIS A 399 10.23 -15.86 -4.66
C HIS A 399 10.00 -15.71 -3.15
N THR A 400 10.05 -16.79 -2.37
CA THR A 400 9.97 -16.75 -0.90
C THR A 400 11.12 -15.96 -0.29
N GLY A 401 12.32 -16.07 -0.90
CA GLY A 401 13.51 -15.31 -0.50
C GLY A 401 13.32 -13.80 -0.65
N LEU A 402 12.60 -13.35 -1.70
CA LEU A 402 12.24 -11.93 -1.86
C LEU A 402 11.31 -11.44 -0.74
N ALA A 403 10.27 -12.22 -0.42
CA ALA A 403 9.35 -11.90 0.65
C ALA A 403 10.05 -11.85 2.01
N LEU A 404 10.95 -12.80 2.28
CA LEU A 404 11.75 -12.85 3.51
C LEU A 404 12.71 -11.67 3.62
N SER A 405 13.39 -11.31 2.54
CA SER A 405 14.31 -10.16 2.49
C SER A 405 13.60 -8.84 2.81
N ILE A 406 12.39 -8.65 2.26
CA ILE A 406 11.55 -7.49 2.57
C ILE A 406 11.18 -7.49 4.05
N GLY A 407 10.81 -8.65 4.60
CA GLY A 407 10.48 -8.82 6.01
C GLY A 407 11.64 -8.50 6.95
N ILE A 408 12.82 -9.04 6.68
CA ILE A 408 14.06 -8.76 7.43
C ILE A 408 14.41 -7.28 7.34
N GLY A 409 14.36 -6.70 6.14
CA GLY A 409 14.56 -5.27 5.93
C GLY A 409 13.62 -4.41 6.78
N ALA A 410 12.33 -4.78 6.85
CA ALA A 410 11.36 -4.07 7.69
C ALA A 410 11.69 -4.17 9.19
N CYS A 411 12.11 -5.34 9.67
CA CYS A 411 12.53 -5.52 11.06
C CYS A 411 13.77 -4.68 11.39
N ILE A 412 14.76 -4.66 10.50
CA ILE A 412 15.98 -3.83 10.67
C ILE A 412 15.62 -2.35 10.63
N ASN A 413 14.74 -1.92 9.75
CA ASN A 413 14.25 -0.54 9.67
C ASN A 413 13.60 -0.12 11.01
N ALA A 414 12.69 -0.93 11.52
CA ALA A 414 12.03 -0.69 12.80
C ALA A 414 13.05 -0.62 13.96
N LEU A 415 14.02 -1.53 13.98
CA LEU A 415 15.08 -1.55 14.98
C LEU A 415 15.93 -0.28 14.92
N LEU A 416 16.36 0.16 13.75
CA LEU A 416 17.17 1.37 13.58
C LEU A 416 16.38 2.64 13.94
N LEU A 417 15.09 2.72 13.59
CA LEU A 417 14.23 3.80 14.03
C LEU A 417 14.08 3.81 15.56
N TRP A 418 13.89 2.65 16.18
CA TRP A 418 13.80 2.52 17.62
C TRP A 418 15.09 2.97 18.31
N ILE A 419 16.27 2.48 17.87
CA ILE A 419 17.59 2.91 18.37
C ILE A 419 17.77 4.42 18.20
N GLY A 420 17.37 4.97 17.06
CA GLY A 420 17.46 6.41 16.79
C GLY A 420 16.63 7.25 17.76
N LEU A 421 15.40 6.84 18.08
CA LEU A 421 14.55 7.51 19.08
C LEU A 421 15.09 7.37 20.49
N TYR A 422 15.61 6.19 20.83
CA TYR A 422 16.24 5.91 22.12
C TYR A 422 17.46 6.80 22.36
N ARG A 423 18.41 6.85 21.41
CA ARG A 423 19.61 7.69 21.50
C ARG A 423 19.33 9.18 21.62
N ARG A 424 18.16 9.63 21.20
CA ARG A 424 17.71 11.03 21.31
C ARG A 424 16.94 11.32 22.60
N GLY A 425 16.88 10.38 23.51
CA GLY A 425 16.19 10.54 24.81
C GLY A 425 14.66 10.68 24.68
N VAL A 426 14.07 10.32 23.53
CA VAL A 426 12.61 10.35 23.35
C VAL A 426 11.96 9.19 24.08
N MET A 427 12.68 8.07 24.17
CA MET A 427 12.22 6.86 24.86
C MET A 427 13.05 6.69 26.12
N GLN A 428 12.43 6.82 27.27
CA GLN A 428 13.03 6.45 28.54
C GLN A 428 12.58 5.04 28.91
N TYR A 429 13.50 4.22 29.42
CA TYR A 429 13.16 2.98 30.11
C TYR A 429 12.53 3.37 31.45
N GLY A 430 11.25 3.75 31.43
CA GLY A 430 10.46 3.90 32.66
C GLY A 430 9.95 2.53 33.12
N GLU A 431 9.36 2.49 34.32
CA GLU A 431 8.80 1.36 35.08
C GLU A 431 7.84 0.39 34.33
N GLN A 432 7.88 0.39 33.02
CA GLN A 432 7.03 -0.46 32.19
C GLN A 432 7.52 -1.90 32.30
N GLN A 433 6.73 -2.74 32.91
CA GLN A 433 6.98 -4.17 33.12
C GLN A 433 6.97 -4.94 31.78
N TRP A 434 7.95 -4.65 30.90
CA TRP A 434 8.07 -5.29 29.57
C TRP A 434 8.14 -6.81 29.67
N GLY A 435 8.84 -7.36 30.66
CA GLY A 435 8.94 -8.81 30.86
C GLY A 435 7.57 -9.45 31.10
N ARG A 436 6.74 -8.85 31.97
CA ARG A 436 5.38 -9.33 32.20
C ARG A 436 4.47 -9.16 30.98
N PHE A 437 4.66 -8.07 30.24
CA PHE A 437 3.91 -7.84 29.01
C PHE A 437 4.22 -8.92 27.98
N PHE A 438 5.49 -9.19 27.68
CA PHE A 438 5.90 -10.20 26.71
C PHE A 438 5.54 -11.63 27.16
N LEU A 439 5.64 -11.93 28.45
CA LEU A 439 5.20 -13.23 28.97
C LEU A 439 3.71 -13.45 28.75
N ARG A 440 2.87 -12.48 29.10
CA ARG A 440 1.42 -12.56 28.87
C ARG A 440 1.08 -12.64 27.39
N LEU A 441 1.75 -11.83 26.57
CA LEU A 441 1.60 -11.87 25.12
C LEU A 441 1.95 -13.25 24.56
N ALA A 442 3.08 -13.85 25.00
CA ALA A 442 3.51 -15.18 24.54
C ALA A 442 2.48 -16.27 24.87
N ILE A 443 1.89 -16.24 26.08
CA ILE A 443 0.84 -17.20 26.47
C ILE A 443 -0.40 -16.98 25.58
N GLY A 444 -0.87 -15.75 25.42
CA GLY A 444 -2.02 -15.45 24.57
C GLY A 444 -1.82 -15.86 23.11
N VAL A 445 -0.65 -15.53 22.55
CA VAL A 445 -0.28 -15.88 21.16
C VAL A 445 -0.09 -17.40 21.02
N GLY A 446 0.43 -18.08 22.01
CA GLY A 446 0.53 -19.55 22.03
C GLY A 446 -0.84 -20.21 21.93
N MET A 447 -1.82 -19.76 22.73
CA MET A 447 -3.20 -20.24 22.67
C MET A 447 -3.88 -19.91 21.35
N PHE A 448 -3.69 -18.69 20.85
CA PHE A 448 -4.16 -18.28 19.52
C PHE A 448 -3.60 -19.18 18.41
N GLY A 449 -2.29 -19.41 18.43
CA GLY A 449 -1.61 -20.26 17.46
C GLY A 449 -2.04 -21.72 17.54
N ALA A 450 -2.28 -22.25 18.76
CA ALA A 450 -2.78 -23.60 18.94
C ALA A 450 -4.17 -23.80 18.31
N VAL A 451 -5.10 -22.84 18.49
CA VAL A 451 -6.43 -22.89 17.85
C VAL A 451 -6.31 -22.86 16.33
N LEU A 452 -5.48 -21.97 15.79
CA LEU A 452 -5.27 -21.88 14.34
C LEU A 452 -4.58 -23.13 13.77
N HIS A 453 -3.60 -23.67 14.48
CA HIS A 453 -2.91 -24.91 14.08
C HIS A 453 -3.89 -26.09 14.03
N PHE A 454 -4.74 -26.21 15.05
CA PHE A 454 -5.78 -27.23 15.04
C PHE A 454 -6.74 -27.04 13.86
N GLY A 455 -7.23 -25.81 13.61
CA GLY A 455 -8.11 -25.50 12.49
C GLY A 455 -7.45 -25.69 11.12
N ALA A 456 -6.15 -25.41 10.98
CA ALA A 456 -5.42 -25.62 9.74
C ALA A 456 -5.29 -27.12 9.39
N ASN A 457 -5.07 -27.98 10.40
CA ASN A 457 -4.85 -29.43 10.18
C ASN A 457 -6.14 -30.26 10.27
N TYR A 458 -7.21 -29.74 10.86
CA TYR A 458 -8.47 -30.49 11.03
C TYR A 458 -9.23 -30.66 9.71
N HIS A 459 -9.07 -29.74 8.78
CA HIS A 459 -9.76 -29.74 7.49
C HIS A 459 -8.76 -29.88 6.34
N HIS A 460 -9.12 -30.67 5.33
CA HIS A 460 -8.43 -30.70 4.04
C HIS A 460 -8.91 -29.50 3.21
N TRP A 461 -8.29 -28.34 3.40
CA TRP A 461 -8.74 -27.05 2.85
C TRP A 461 -8.82 -27.02 1.33
N ILE A 462 -7.95 -27.75 0.64
CA ILE A 462 -7.95 -27.88 -0.82
C ILE A 462 -9.23 -28.57 -1.30
N ASP A 463 -9.62 -29.67 -0.65
CA ASP A 463 -10.77 -30.49 -1.04
C ASP A 463 -12.12 -29.78 -0.83
N LEU A 464 -12.16 -28.80 0.07
CA LEU A 464 -13.34 -27.95 0.31
C LEU A 464 -13.67 -27.00 -0.85
N GLN A 465 -12.95 -27.06 -1.99
CA GLN A 465 -13.24 -26.27 -3.19
C GLN A 465 -14.66 -26.48 -3.72
N VAL A 466 -15.23 -27.68 -3.52
CA VAL A 466 -16.59 -28.04 -3.94
C VAL A 466 -17.64 -27.16 -3.28
N ASN A 467 -17.41 -26.72 -2.03
CA ASN A 467 -18.32 -25.89 -1.25
C ASN A 467 -17.67 -24.58 -0.81
N PRO A 468 -17.55 -23.58 -1.70
CA PRO A 468 -16.81 -22.33 -1.43
C PRO A 468 -17.32 -21.55 -0.20
N LEU A 469 -18.64 -21.49 -0.02
CA LEU A 469 -19.25 -20.79 1.12
C LEU A 469 -18.88 -21.45 2.44
N SER A 470 -19.00 -22.79 2.53
CA SER A 470 -18.62 -23.54 3.73
C SER A 470 -17.16 -23.32 4.09
N ARG A 471 -16.26 -23.31 3.09
CA ARG A 471 -14.82 -23.04 3.29
C ARG A 471 -14.57 -21.65 3.88
N ILE A 472 -15.25 -20.62 3.35
CA ILE A 472 -15.13 -19.25 3.87
C ILE A 472 -15.69 -19.17 5.30
N PHE A 473 -16.84 -19.79 5.59
CA PHE A 473 -17.42 -19.81 6.93
C PHE A 473 -16.53 -20.54 7.94
N LEU A 474 -15.93 -21.66 7.56
CA LEU A 474 -14.97 -22.39 8.40
C LEU A 474 -13.72 -21.55 8.67
N MET A 475 -13.16 -20.91 7.65
CA MET A 475 -12.02 -20.02 7.80
C MET A 475 -12.34 -18.86 8.76
N MET A 476 -13.49 -18.21 8.60
CA MET A 476 -13.94 -17.14 9.49
C MET A 476 -14.23 -17.65 10.89
N GLY A 477 -14.81 -18.85 11.03
CA GLY A 477 -15.11 -19.49 12.30
C GLY A 477 -13.85 -19.77 13.12
N TRP A 478 -12.85 -20.42 12.51
CA TRP A 478 -11.55 -20.69 13.17
C TRP A 478 -10.82 -19.39 13.51
N GLY A 479 -10.80 -18.43 12.59
CA GLY A 479 -10.21 -17.11 12.83
C GLY A 479 -10.87 -16.37 13.99
N THR A 480 -12.21 -16.35 14.03
CA THR A 480 -12.97 -15.72 15.13
C THR A 480 -12.75 -16.44 16.45
N CYS A 481 -12.78 -17.78 16.44
CA CYS A 481 -12.50 -18.59 17.62
C CYS A 481 -11.11 -18.29 18.18
N ALA A 482 -10.10 -18.24 17.33
CA ALA A 482 -8.73 -17.92 17.74
C ALA A 482 -8.63 -16.52 18.36
N VAL A 483 -9.29 -15.51 17.77
CA VAL A 483 -9.33 -14.14 18.31
C VAL A 483 -10.03 -14.11 19.67
N VAL A 484 -11.16 -14.80 19.82
CA VAL A 484 -11.88 -14.87 21.09
C VAL A 484 -11.02 -15.55 22.16
N VAL A 485 -10.40 -16.69 21.84
CA VAL A 485 -9.50 -17.40 22.76
C VAL A 485 -8.30 -16.54 23.14
N TYR A 486 -7.73 -15.79 22.20
CA TYR A 486 -6.62 -14.86 22.44
C TYR A 486 -6.98 -13.81 23.49
N PHE A 487 -8.05 -13.05 23.26
CA PHE A 487 -8.45 -11.97 24.17
C PHE A 487 -8.95 -12.52 25.50
N PHE A 488 -9.63 -13.66 25.51
CA PHE A 488 -10.07 -14.33 26.72
C PHE A 488 -8.89 -14.81 27.58
N THR A 489 -7.88 -15.41 26.94
CA THR A 489 -6.63 -15.81 27.62
C THR A 489 -5.94 -14.61 28.25
N LEU A 490 -5.77 -13.52 27.49
CA LEU A 490 -5.18 -12.29 27.99
C LEU A 490 -5.96 -11.71 29.18
N TRP A 491 -7.28 -11.78 29.14
CA TRP A 491 -8.13 -11.32 30.23
C TRP A 491 -7.95 -12.15 31.50
N ILE A 492 -7.93 -13.50 31.40
CA ILE A 492 -7.71 -14.41 32.54
C ILE A 492 -6.36 -14.15 33.23
N ILE A 493 -5.29 -13.94 32.45
CA ILE A 493 -3.95 -13.70 33.00
C ILE A 493 -3.75 -12.23 33.47
N GLY A 494 -4.84 -11.47 33.57
CA GLY A 494 -4.88 -10.13 34.17
C GLY A 494 -4.28 -9.05 33.28
N PHE A 495 -4.45 -9.16 31.94
CA PHE A 495 -4.07 -8.09 31.02
C PHE A 495 -5.03 -6.92 31.09
N LYS A 496 -4.50 -5.71 31.30
CA LYS A 496 -5.31 -4.50 31.50
C LYS A 496 -5.60 -3.79 30.17
N PHE A 497 -6.67 -4.16 29.48
CA PHE A 497 -7.07 -3.52 28.22
C PHE A 497 -7.38 -2.02 28.36
N LYS A 498 -7.80 -1.58 29.53
CA LYS A 498 -8.07 -0.15 29.80
C LYS A 498 -6.88 0.77 29.58
N GLU A 499 -5.65 0.25 29.68
CA GLU A 499 -4.42 1.02 29.43
C GLU A 499 -4.30 1.42 27.94
N PHE A 500 -4.96 0.68 27.04
CA PHE A 500 -4.94 0.91 25.59
C PHE A 500 -6.09 1.79 25.09
N LEU A 501 -7.17 1.94 25.89
CA LEU A 501 -8.35 2.73 25.56
C LEU A 501 -8.23 4.19 26.03
N ARG A 502 -7.36 4.50 26.97
CA ARG A 502 -7.31 5.78 27.70
C ARG A 502 -6.52 6.91 27.05
N HIS A 503 -5.87 6.71 25.90
CA HIS A 503 -5.05 7.73 25.25
C HIS A 503 -5.73 8.46 24.08
N SER A 504 -7.06 8.43 24.00
CA SER A 504 -7.84 9.18 22.99
C SER A 504 -8.32 10.58 23.48
N HIS A 505 -7.76 11.11 24.57
CA HIS A 505 -8.07 12.47 25.04
C HIS A 505 -6.84 13.33 25.15
#